data_d6b220beb53f8aa83bba78d293b34f04
#
_entry.id   d6b220beb53f8aa83bba78d293b34f04
#
_cell.length_a   1.000
_cell.length_b   1.000
_cell.length_c   1.000
_cell.angle_alpha   90.00
_cell.angle_beta   90.00
_cell.angle_gamma   90.00
#
_symmetry.space_group_name_H-M   'P 1'
#
loop_
_entity.id
_entity.type
_entity.pdbx_description
1 polymer ?
#
loop_
_entity_poly.entity_id
_entity_poly.type
_entity_poly.pdbx_seq_one_letter_code
_entity_poly.pdbx_strand_id
1 'polypeptide(L)'
;LTEILMLGQYTPYSKEAFVQSYVVQMAPEYGGRVKEVFITSNTPIKKGDPLFQMDLEPWRNKVNEYEALLASAGTNVQKLGQQIVEARADAARTRATLKGAMAKHDMIRRAAEKNAVSKIHLEQIEQRVAALKAQTLADNAAVREAQLAFDSEVGDEHTEIAEVLAKLATAKYHLNSTIIRAPSDGYVSNLQLYPGAFTRLKNPVMTFINSEQYWIAAKMNQR
;
A
#
# COMPACT_ATOMS: atom_id res chain seq x y z
N LEU A 1 67.65 40.64 7.57
CA LEU A 1 67.09 40.39 8.92
C LEU A 1 65.86 41.23 9.19
N THR A 2 65.79 42.48 8.71
CA THR A 2 64.68 43.41 8.92
C THR A 2 63.40 43.05 8.14
N GLU A 3 63.49 42.44 6.97
CA GLU A 3 62.31 41.96 6.19
C GLU A 3 61.62 40.77 6.82
N ILE A 4 62.33 39.85 7.45
CA ILE A 4 61.73 38.71 8.14
C ILE A 4 60.99 39.13 9.41
N LEU A 5 61.41 40.18 10.08
CA LEU A 5 60.72 40.75 11.23
C LEU A 5 59.43 41.50 10.87
N MET A 6 59.38 42.09 9.68
CA MET A 6 58.17 42.79 9.18
C MET A 6 57.10 41.78 8.72
N LEU A 7 57.45 40.67 8.09
CA LEU A 7 56.52 39.63 7.68
C LEU A 7 55.76 39.02 8.86
N GLY A 8 56.43 38.87 10.03
CA GLY A 8 55.78 38.33 11.21
C GLY A 8 54.77 39.25 11.90
N GLN A 9 54.71 40.57 11.51
CA GLN A 9 53.74 41.53 12.05
C GLN A 9 52.48 41.65 11.20
N TYR A 10 52.52 41.27 9.91
CA TYR A 10 51.40 41.45 8.95
C TYR A 10 50.80 40.15 8.44
N THR A 11 51.42 38.98 8.68
CA THR A 11 50.86 37.69 8.30
C THR A 11 50.14 37.07 9.48
N PRO A 12 48.83 36.84 9.37
CA PRO A 12 48.11 36.10 10.40
C PRO A 12 48.65 34.67 10.48
N TYR A 13 49.05 34.25 11.68
CA TYR A 13 49.50 32.89 11.92
C TYR A 13 48.65 32.22 13.01
N SER A 14 48.42 30.94 12.87
CA SER A 14 47.75 30.12 13.86
C SER A 14 48.69 29.11 14.47
N LYS A 15 48.64 28.97 15.79
CA LYS A 15 49.34 27.91 16.53
C LYS A 15 48.44 26.70 16.80
N GLU A 16 47.15 26.87 16.62
CA GLU A 16 46.12 25.86 16.88
C GLU A 16 45.25 25.74 15.64
N ALA A 17 45.34 24.58 14.97
CA ALA A 17 44.48 24.20 13.88
C ALA A 17 43.87 22.83 14.17
N PHE A 18 42.56 22.73 14.01
CA PHE A 18 41.83 21.51 14.25
C PHE A 18 41.15 21.05 12.94
N VAL A 19 41.27 19.77 12.62
CA VAL A 19 40.50 19.18 11.53
C VAL A 19 39.11 18.85 12.08
N GLN A 20 38.10 19.36 11.41
CA GLN A 20 36.70 19.12 11.75
C GLN A 20 35.99 18.43 10.58
N SER A 21 35.02 17.62 10.88
CA SER A 21 34.19 16.92 9.93
C SER A 21 32.73 16.95 10.38
N TYR A 22 31.80 16.69 9.47
CA TYR A 22 30.41 16.52 9.82
C TYR A 22 30.19 15.26 10.64
N VAL A 23 29.59 15.44 11.80
CA VAL A 23 29.31 14.38 12.75
C VAL A 23 27.80 14.22 12.86
N VAL A 24 27.25 13.02 12.58
CA VAL A 24 25.84 12.71 12.65
C VAL A 24 25.59 11.70 13.75
N GLN A 25 24.72 12.05 14.68
CA GLN A 25 24.25 11.08 15.66
C GLN A 25 23.19 10.20 15.01
N MET A 26 23.50 8.93 14.84
CA MET A 26 22.60 7.95 14.25
C MET A 26 21.68 7.37 15.31
N ALA A 27 20.37 7.51 15.07
CA ALA A 27 19.32 6.95 15.91
C ALA A 27 18.37 6.12 15.02
N PRO A 28 17.81 5.01 15.53
CA PRO A 28 16.82 4.25 14.79
C PRO A 28 15.52 5.06 14.64
N GLU A 29 14.84 4.92 13.51
CA GLU A 29 13.53 5.54 13.26
C GLU A 29 12.42 4.91 14.09
N TYR A 30 12.64 3.68 14.59
CA TYR A 30 11.69 2.92 15.40
C TYR A 30 12.38 2.30 16.59
N GLY A 31 11.65 2.18 17.70
CA GLY A 31 12.09 1.39 18.85
C GLY A 31 11.94 -0.10 18.56
N GLY A 32 12.89 -0.91 19.03
CA GLY A 32 12.83 -2.35 18.86
C GLY A 32 14.11 -3.07 19.27
N ARG A 33 14.12 -4.38 19.09
CA ARG A 33 15.28 -5.21 19.38
C ARG A 33 16.25 -5.18 18.19
N VAL A 34 17.55 -5.04 18.47
CA VAL A 34 18.62 -5.18 17.49
C VAL A 34 18.85 -6.68 17.22
N LYS A 35 18.73 -7.08 15.96
CA LYS A 35 18.97 -8.46 15.53
C LYS A 35 20.46 -8.70 15.29
N GLU A 36 21.09 -7.80 14.55
CA GLU A 36 22.48 -7.94 14.14
C GLU A 36 23.15 -6.58 13.99
N VAL A 37 24.45 -6.52 14.25
CA VAL A 37 25.32 -5.36 14.05
C VAL A 37 26.44 -5.76 13.10
N PHE A 38 26.57 -5.08 11.95
CA PHE A 38 27.48 -5.46 10.87
C PHE A 38 28.83 -4.74 10.92
N ILE A 39 28.96 -3.76 11.83
CA ILE A 39 30.11 -2.87 11.89
C ILE A 39 30.81 -2.94 13.24
N THR A 40 32.07 -2.52 13.24
CA THR A 40 32.86 -2.26 14.44
C THR A 40 33.26 -0.78 14.48
N SER A 41 33.56 -0.28 15.70
CA SER A 41 34.01 1.10 15.86
C SER A 41 35.30 1.37 15.10
N ASN A 42 35.44 2.55 14.52
CA ASN A 42 36.60 3.04 13.78
C ASN A 42 36.98 2.25 12.51
N THR A 43 36.04 1.50 11.95
CA THR A 43 36.21 0.83 10.65
C THR A 43 35.69 1.73 9.54
N PRO A 44 36.40 1.87 8.40
CA PRO A 44 35.91 2.62 7.25
C PRO A 44 34.70 1.93 6.64
N ILE A 45 33.68 2.72 6.31
CA ILE A 45 32.36 2.29 5.83
C ILE A 45 32.04 3.08 4.58
N LYS A 46 31.49 2.43 3.56
CA LYS A 46 31.02 3.06 2.33
C LYS A 46 29.56 3.43 2.42
N LYS A 47 29.16 4.45 1.66
CA LYS A 47 27.77 4.83 1.49
C LYS A 47 26.89 3.65 1.10
N GLY A 48 25.80 3.46 1.84
CA GLY A 48 24.85 2.36 1.61
C GLY A 48 25.18 1.05 2.32
N ASP A 49 26.37 0.91 2.91
CA ASP A 49 26.71 -0.28 3.70
C ASP A 49 25.75 -0.43 4.89
N PRO A 50 25.31 -1.66 5.21
CA PRO A 50 24.44 -1.89 6.36
C PRO A 50 25.24 -1.69 7.65
N LEU A 51 24.70 -0.90 8.58
CA LEU A 51 25.30 -0.64 9.88
C LEU A 51 24.81 -1.62 10.93
N PHE A 52 23.49 -1.73 11.06
CA PHE A 52 22.83 -2.70 11.93
C PHE A 52 21.43 -3.00 11.43
N GLN A 53 20.90 -4.12 11.86
CA GLN A 53 19.55 -4.57 11.55
C GLN A 53 18.74 -4.72 12.82
N MET A 54 17.54 -4.16 12.79
CA MET A 54 16.53 -4.37 13.81
C MET A 54 15.71 -5.62 13.53
N ASP A 55 14.91 -6.07 14.49
CA ASP A 55 13.96 -7.16 14.29
C ASP A 55 12.92 -6.76 13.25
N LEU A 56 12.89 -7.52 12.16
CA LEU A 56 12.02 -7.26 11.00
C LEU A 56 10.68 -8.02 11.08
N GLU A 57 10.58 -9.04 11.96
CA GLU A 57 9.41 -9.92 12.01
C GLU A 57 8.08 -9.17 12.27
N PRO A 58 8.01 -8.18 13.18
CA PRO A 58 6.76 -7.45 13.39
C PRO A 58 6.27 -6.72 12.12
N TRP A 59 7.19 -6.16 11.34
CA TRP A 59 6.85 -5.44 10.10
C TRP A 59 6.56 -6.39 8.93
N ARG A 60 7.28 -7.51 8.86
CA ARG A 60 7.01 -8.58 7.89
C ARG A 60 5.59 -9.14 8.08
N ASN A 61 5.19 -9.40 9.34
CA ASN A 61 3.87 -9.89 9.64
C ASN A 61 2.78 -8.88 9.26
N LYS A 62 3.01 -7.58 9.46
CA LYS A 62 2.08 -6.54 9.00
C LYS A 62 1.98 -6.44 7.48
N VAL A 63 3.09 -6.59 6.76
CA VAL A 63 3.07 -6.65 5.29
C VAL A 63 2.23 -7.84 4.82
N ASN A 64 2.45 -9.03 5.39
CA ASN A 64 1.68 -10.22 5.05
C ASN A 64 0.18 -10.07 5.37
N GLU A 65 -0.15 -9.44 6.51
CA GLU A 65 -1.52 -9.13 6.91
C GLU A 65 -2.21 -8.23 5.87
N TYR A 66 -1.59 -7.13 5.49
CA TYR A 66 -2.18 -6.20 4.52
C TYR A 66 -2.23 -6.77 3.10
N GLU A 67 -1.27 -7.61 2.71
CA GLU A 67 -1.32 -8.34 1.43
C GLU A 67 -2.47 -9.35 1.40
N ALA A 68 -2.73 -10.05 2.52
CA ALA A 68 -3.87 -10.95 2.64
C ALA A 68 -5.22 -10.22 2.60
N LEU A 69 -5.32 -9.07 3.28
CA LEU A 69 -6.52 -8.21 3.22
C LEU A 69 -6.79 -7.72 1.79
N LEU A 70 -5.77 -7.28 1.08
CA LEU A 70 -5.89 -6.85 -0.31
C LEU A 70 -6.36 -7.98 -1.23
N ALA A 71 -5.85 -9.20 -1.03
CA ALA A 71 -6.27 -10.37 -1.80
C ALA A 71 -7.73 -10.77 -1.52
N SER A 72 -8.19 -10.63 -0.26
CA SER A 72 -9.58 -10.95 0.11
C SER A 72 -10.57 -9.96 -0.48
N ALA A 73 -10.24 -8.66 -0.51
CA ALA A 73 -11.05 -7.64 -1.14
C ALA A 73 -11.29 -7.93 -2.62
N GLY A 74 -10.24 -8.27 -3.38
CA GLY A 74 -10.37 -8.62 -4.79
C GLY A 74 -11.27 -9.82 -5.06
N THR A 75 -11.31 -10.83 -4.17
CA THR A 75 -12.21 -11.99 -4.33
C THR A 75 -13.67 -11.64 -4.08
N ASN A 76 -13.97 -10.69 -3.23
CA ASN A 76 -15.34 -10.22 -2.97
C ASN A 76 -15.94 -9.53 -4.19
N VAL A 77 -15.22 -8.61 -4.81
CA VAL A 77 -15.66 -7.96 -6.07
C VAL A 77 -15.93 -8.98 -7.17
N GLN A 78 -15.07 -9.99 -7.30
CA GLN A 78 -15.27 -11.04 -8.30
C GLN A 78 -16.57 -11.84 -8.04
N LYS A 79 -16.88 -12.17 -6.78
CA LYS A 79 -18.14 -12.83 -6.41
C LYS A 79 -19.36 -11.99 -6.78
N LEU A 80 -19.38 -10.73 -6.44
CA LEU A 80 -20.49 -9.82 -6.76
C LEU A 80 -20.66 -9.66 -8.28
N GLY A 81 -19.56 -9.60 -9.03
CA GLY A 81 -19.60 -9.60 -10.49
C GLY A 81 -20.26 -10.87 -11.06
N GLN A 82 -19.97 -12.05 -10.49
CA GLN A 82 -20.62 -13.30 -10.89
C GLN A 82 -22.13 -13.28 -10.61
N GLN A 83 -22.56 -12.75 -9.46
CA GLN A 83 -23.99 -12.63 -9.13
C GLN A 83 -24.77 -11.80 -10.14
N ILE A 84 -24.16 -10.69 -10.65
CA ILE A 84 -24.77 -9.90 -11.73
C ILE A 84 -24.94 -10.75 -13.00
N VAL A 85 -23.93 -11.50 -13.37
CA VAL A 85 -23.97 -12.37 -14.58
C VAL A 85 -25.08 -13.41 -14.44
N GLU A 86 -25.21 -14.05 -13.28
CA GLU A 86 -26.26 -15.04 -12.99
C GLU A 86 -27.65 -14.40 -13.06
N ALA A 87 -27.88 -13.25 -12.39
CA ALA A 87 -29.15 -12.55 -12.41
C ALA A 87 -29.54 -12.11 -13.84
N ARG A 88 -28.58 -11.64 -14.63
CA ARG A 88 -28.82 -11.29 -16.05
C ARG A 88 -29.16 -12.49 -16.89
N ALA A 89 -28.55 -13.65 -16.67
CA ALA A 89 -28.84 -14.89 -17.38
C ALA A 89 -30.26 -15.37 -17.08
N ASP A 90 -30.70 -15.32 -15.82
CA ASP A 90 -32.05 -15.68 -15.40
C ASP A 90 -33.10 -14.72 -16.00
N ALA A 91 -32.89 -13.42 -15.93
CA ALA A 91 -33.75 -12.45 -16.56
C ALA A 91 -33.87 -12.65 -18.10
N ALA A 92 -32.76 -13.01 -18.75
CA ALA A 92 -32.75 -13.30 -20.18
C ALA A 92 -33.56 -14.58 -20.50
N ARG A 93 -33.44 -15.63 -19.67
CA ARG A 93 -34.20 -16.90 -19.80
C ARG A 93 -35.70 -16.65 -19.66
N THR A 94 -36.12 -15.92 -18.63
CA THR A 94 -37.53 -15.60 -18.40
C THR A 94 -38.08 -14.71 -19.51
N ARG A 95 -37.33 -13.74 -20.01
CA ARG A 95 -37.70 -12.89 -21.13
C ARG A 95 -37.90 -13.70 -22.43
N ALA A 96 -37.03 -14.66 -22.69
CA ALA A 96 -37.18 -15.55 -23.85
C ALA A 96 -38.45 -16.41 -23.74
N THR A 97 -38.72 -16.95 -22.53
CA THR A 97 -39.96 -17.74 -22.25
C THR A 97 -41.18 -16.85 -22.40
N LEU A 98 -41.18 -15.62 -21.91
CA LEU A 98 -42.29 -14.68 -22.09
C LEU A 98 -42.54 -14.37 -23.57
N LYS A 99 -41.49 -14.14 -24.36
CA LYS A 99 -41.59 -13.89 -25.79
C LYS A 99 -42.29 -15.09 -26.51
N GLY A 100 -41.92 -16.34 -26.17
CA GLY A 100 -42.58 -17.55 -26.70
C GLY A 100 -44.04 -17.64 -26.27
N ALA A 101 -44.35 -17.35 -25.01
CA ALA A 101 -45.73 -17.35 -24.50
C ALA A 101 -46.60 -16.27 -25.17
N MET A 102 -46.07 -15.07 -25.41
CA MET A 102 -46.75 -14.00 -26.11
C MET A 102 -47.05 -14.37 -27.57
N ALA A 103 -46.09 -14.96 -28.27
CA ALA A 103 -46.33 -15.45 -29.64
C ALA A 103 -47.41 -16.50 -29.69
N LYS A 104 -47.43 -17.46 -28.70
CA LYS A 104 -48.48 -18.48 -28.57
C LYS A 104 -49.85 -17.82 -28.25
N HIS A 105 -49.88 -16.86 -27.34
CA HIS A 105 -51.10 -16.10 -27.01
C HIS A 105 -51.69 -15.44 -28.26
N ASP A 106 -50.89 -14.76 -29.09
CA ASP A 106 -51.35 -14.08 -30.28
C ASP A 106 -51.92 -15.06 -31.35
N MET A 107 -51.33 -16.26 -31.41
CA MET A 107 -51.82 -17.32 -32.28
C MET A 107 -53.17 -17.85 -31.78
N ILE A 108 -53.32 -18.15 -30.48
CA ILE A 108 -54.56 -18.66 -29.86
C ILE A 108 -55.64 -17.59 -29.91
N ARG A 109 -55.35 -16.32 -29.68
CA ARG A 109 -56.30 -15.21 -29.79
C ARG A 109 -56.91 -15.13 -31.21
N ARG A 110 -56.07 -15.16 -32.24
CA ARG A 110 -56.57 -15.19 -33.66
C ARG A 110 -57.39 -16.38 -33.99
N ALA A 111 -57.11 -17.56 -33.40
CA ALA A 111 -57.90 -18.76 -33.56
C ALA A 111 -59.23 -18.66 -32.80
N ALA A 112 -59.29 -18.06 -31.62
CA ALA A 112 -60.49 -17.85 -30.83
C ALA A 112 -61.47 -16.86 -31.54
N GLU A 113 -60.94 -15.82 -32.18
CA GLU A 113 -61.73 -14.88 -33.01
C GLU A 113 -62.49 -15.61 -34.16
N LYS A 114 -61.93 -16.76 -34.62
CA LYS A 114 -62.56 -17.63 -35.65
C LYS A 114 -63.36 -18.78 -35.06
N ASN A 115 -63.68 -18.77 -33.75
CA ASN A 115 -64.33 -19.85 -33.01
C ASN A 115 -63.62 -21.23 -33.12
N ALA A 116 -62.34 -21.25 -33.44
CA ALA A 116 -61.55 -22.47 -33.60
C ALA A 116 -60.93 -22.99 -32.30
N VAL A 117 -61.04 -22.24 -31.20
CA VAL A 117 -60.42 -22.59 -29.90
C VAL A 117 -61.37 -22.18 -28.76
N SER A 118 -61.37 -22.97 -27.66
CA SER A 118 -62.18 -22.69 -26.47
C SER A 118 -61.72 -21.43 -25.74
N LYS A 119 -62.70 -20.66 -25.22
CA LYS A 119 -62.44 -19.46 -24.36
C LYS A 119 -61.59 -19.80 -23.14
N ILE A 120 -61.73 -21.00 -22.55
CA ILE A 120 -60.93 -21.47 -21.42
C ILE A 120 -59.46 -21.53 -21.80
N HIS A 121 -59.15 -21.97 -23.02
CA HIS A 121 -57.76 -22.05 -23.47
C HIS A 121 -57.10 -20.68 -23.71
N LEU A 122 -57.87 -19.70 -24.17
CA LEU A 122 -57.43 -18.31 -24.28
C LEU A 122 -57.11 -17.72 -22.88
N GLU A 123 -58.05 -17.90 -21.93
CA GLU A 123 -57.85 -17.45 -20.56
C GLU A 123 -56.62 -18.07 -19.89
N GLN A 124 -56.39 -19.37 -20.08
CA GLN A 124 -55.19 -20.04 -19.54
C GLN A 124 -53.86 -19.43 -20.08
N ILE A 125 -53.80 -19.14 -21.38
CA ILE A 125 -52.60 -18.51 -21.95
C ILE A 125 -52.40 -17.08 -21.50
N GLU A 126 -53.51 -16.32 -21.34
CA GLU A 126 -53.49 -14.96 -20.78
C GLU A 126 -52.94 -14.94 -19.37
N GLN A 127 -53.40 -15.84 -18.50
CA GLN A 127 -52.88 -16.01 -17.13
C GLN A 127 -51.38 -16.37 -17.16
N ARG A 128 -51.01 -17.27 -18.10
CA ARG A 128 -49.59 -17.63 -18.25
C ARG A 128 -48.71 -16.47 -18.67
N VAL A 129 -49.15 -15.64 -19.60
CA VAL A 129 -48.45 -14.43 -20.03
C VAL A 129 -48.38 -13.40 -18.88
N ALA A 130 -49.47 -13.24 -18.13
CA ALA A 130 -49.47 -12.34 -16.96
C ALA A 130 -48.44 -12.79 -15.87
N ALA A 131 -48.42 -14.08 -15.56
CA ALA A 131 -47.45 -14.66 -14.62
C ALA A 131 -46.00 -14.46 -15.09
N LEU A 132 -45.73 -14.70 -16.38
CA LEU A 132 -44.36 -14.51 -16.93
C LEU A 132 -43.96 -13.02 -17.00
N LYS A 133 -44.91 -12.10 -17.23
CA LYS A 133 -44.63 -10.66 -17.10
C LYS A 133 -44.24 -10.28 -15.67
N ALA A 134 -45.00 -10.78 -14.68
CA ALA A 134 -44.65 -10.55 -13.27
C ALA A 134 -43.27 -11.11 -12.91
N GLN A 135 -42.97 -12.32 -13.38
CA GLN A 135 -41.66 -12.93 -13.18
C GLN A 135 -40.52 -12.12 -13.83
N THR A 136 -40.74 -11.62 -15.05
CA THR A 136 -39.76 -10.76 -15.74
C THR A 136 -39.49 -9.46 -14.98
N LEU A 137 -40.52 -8.87 -14.33
CA LEU A 137 -40.34 -7.72 -13.48
C LEU A 137 -39.52 -8.05 -12.22
N ALA A 138 -39.78 -9.19 -11.60
CA ALA A 138 -39.03 -9.67 -10.44
C ALA A 138 -37.57 -9.93 -10.82
N ASP A 139 -37.29 -10.61 -11.91
CA ASP A 139 -35.95 -10.90 -12.37
C ASP A 139 -35.17 -9.61 -12.74
N ASN A 140 -35.84 -8.66 -13.37
CA ASN A 140 -35.23 -7.34 -13.64
C ASN A 140 -34.94 -6.57 -12.33
N ALA A 141 -35.76 -6.74 -11.29
CA ALA A 141 -35.48 -6.18 -9.96
C ALA A 141 -34.26 -6.85 -9.33
N ALA A 142 -34.15 -8.18 -9.42
CA ALA A 142 -32.98 -8.91 -8.95
C ALA A 142 -31.67 -8.49 -9.65
N VAL A 143 -31.72 -8.22 -10.97
CA VAL A 143 -30.56 -7.66 -11.69
C VAL A 143 -30.18 -6.28 -11.12
N ARG A 144 -31.17 -5.40 -10.86
CA ARG A 144 -30.88 -4.10 -10.28
C ARG A 144 -30.32 -4.22 -8.85
N GLU A 145 -30.85 -5.11 -8.07
CA GLU A 145 -30.36 -5.38 -6.70
C GLU A 145 -28.91 -5.85 -6.72
N ALA A 146 -28.56 -6.84 -7.56
CA ALA A 146 -27.21 -7.31 -7.72
C ALA A 146 -26.26 -6.20 -8.23
N GLN A 147 -26.74 -5.34 -9.13
CA GLN A 147 -25.95 -4.20 -9.62
C GLN A 147 -25.71 -3.16 -8.53
N LEU A 148 -26.74 -2.82 -7.73
CA LEU A 148 -26.62 -1.87 -6.62
C LEU A 148 -25.68 -2.41 -5.54
N ALA A 149 -25.77 -3.70 -5.22
CA ALA A 149 -24.85 -4.35 -4.28
C ALA A 149 -23.40 -4.28 -4.77
N PHE A 150 -23.17 -4.56 -6.04
CA PHE A 150 -21.85 -4.43 -6.66
C PHE A 150 -21.33 -2.99 -6.64
N ASP A 151 -22.16 -2.02 -7.06
CA ASP A 151 -21.77 -0.62 -7.14
C ASP A 151 -21.50 -0.02 -5.74
N SER A 152 -22.27 -0.41 -4.73
CA SER A 152 -22.07 -0.01 -3.34
C SER A 152 -20.78 -0.56 -2.78
N GLU A 153 -20.56 -1.86 -2.90
CA GLU A 153 -19.36 -2.53 -2.40
C GLU A 153 -18.11 -2.04 -3.12
N VAL A 154 -18.16 -1.89 -4.46
CA VAL A 154 -17.03 -1.35 -5.23
C VAL A 154 -16.72 0.09 -4.85
N GLY A 155 -17.74 0.91 -4.55
CA GLY A 155 -17.56 2.28 -4.06
C GLY A 155 -16.86 2.33 -2.72
N ASP A 156 -17.34 1.57 -1.76
CA ASP A 156 -16.77 1.45 -0.41
C ASP A 156 -15.40 0.74 -0.45
N GLU A 157 -15.26 -0.31 -1.25
CA GLU A 157 -14.03 -1.09 -1.39
C GLU A 157 -12.92 -0.28 -2.06
N HIS A 158 -13.21 0.61 -3.01
CA HIS A 158 -12.19 1.54 -3.53
C HIS A 158 -11.59 2.39 -2.43
N THR A 159 -12.37 2.80 -1.45
CA THR A 159 -11.89 3.56 -0.29
C THR A 159 -11.12 2.66 0.67
N GLU A 160 -11.62 1.45 0.97
CA GLU A 160 -10.95 0.46 1.82
C GLU A 160 -9.65 -0.05 1.19
N ILE A 161 -9.65 -0.38 -0.11
CA ILE A 161 -8.45 -0.77 -0.84
C ILE A 161 -7.40 0.34 -0.82
N ALA A 162 -7.79 1.59 -1.02
CA ALA A 162 -6.87 2.72 -0.96
C ALA A 162 -6.25 2.86 0.45
N GLU A 163 -7.05 2.67 1.50
CA GLU A 163 -6.57 2.67 2.88
C GLU A 163 -5.61 1.51 3.15
N VAL A 164 -5.95 0.30 2.74
CA VAL A 164 -5.08 -0.88 2.89
C VAL A 164 -3.79 -0.73 2.10
N LEU A 165 -3.84 -0.18 0.88
CA LEU A 165 -2.64 0.10 0.08
C LEU A 165 -1.73 1.12 0.77
N ALA A 166 -2.29 2.18 1.37
CA ALA A 166 -1.52 3.16 2.13
C ALA A 166 -0.86 2.52 3.37
N LYS A 167 -1.59 1.67 4.10
CA LYS A 167 -1.06 0.90 5.24
C LYS A 167 0.03 -0.08 4.81
N LEU A 168 -0.17 -0.78 3.68
CA LEU A 168 0.81 -1.68 3.10
C LEU A 168 2.09 -0.93 2.69
N ALA A 169 1.96 0.22 2.03
CA ALA A 169 3.10 1.05 1.66
C ALA A 169 3.88 1.50 2.91
N THR A 170 3.17 1.92 3.96
CA THR A 170 3.77 2.28 5.24
C THR A 170 4.47 1.09 5.91
N ALA A 171 3.84 -0.09 5.92
CA ALA A 171 4.45 -1.29 6.49
C ALA A 171 5.71 -1.73 5.71
N LYS A 172 5.70 -1.64 4.38
CA LYS A 172 6.87 -1.89 3.52
C LYS A 172 7.98 -0.88 3.75
N TYR A 173 7.66 0.41 3.92
CA TYR A 173 8.63 1.43 4.30
C TYR A 173 9.29 1.09 5.64
N HIS A 174 8.50 0.75 6.66
CA HIS A 174 9.03 0.36 7.97
C HIS A 174 9.90 -0.89 7.90
N LEU A 175 9.49 -1.90 7.12
CA LEU A 175 10.27 -3.11 6.90
C LEU A 175 11.65 -2.78 6.28
N ASN A 176 11.69 -1.91 5.29
CA ASN A 176 12.94 -1.46 4.67
C ASN A 176 13.80 -0.64 5.63
N SER A 177 13.17 0.19 6.48
CA SER A 177 13.86 1.02 7.49
C SER A 177 14.36 0.21 8.70
N THR A 178 14.13 -1.11 8.77
CA THR A 178 14.73 -1.96 9.80
C THR A 178 16.24 -2.17 9.60
N ILE A 179 16.73 -1.98 8.39
CA ILE A 179 18.17 -2.03 8.08
C ILE A 179 18.67 -0.59 7.96
N ILE A 180 19.43 -0.17 8.95
CA ILE A 180 20.04 1.15 8.97
C ILE A 180 21.34 1.11 8.16
N ARG A 181 21.48 2.04 7.19
CA ARG A 181 22.60 2.11 6.27
C ARG A 181 23.39 3.40 6.42
N ALA A 182 24.65 3.38 5.99
CA ALA A 182 25.53 4.54 6.00
C ALA A 182 25.04 5.61 4.99
N PRO A 183 24.89 6.88 5.41
CA PRO A 183 24.44 7.97 4.54
C PRO A 183 25.51 8.46 3.56
N SER A 184 26.77 8.29 3.88
CA SER A 184 27.94 8.68 3.09
C SER A 184 29.15 7.78 3.41
N ASP A 185 30.27 8.00 2.76
CA ASP A 185 31.52 7.38 3.16
C ASP A 185 32.01 7.99 4.49
N GLY A 186 32.50 7.15 5.38
CA GLY A 186 32.89 7.58 6.71
C GLY A 186 33.30 6.44 7.63
N TYR A 187 33.22 6.70 8.93
CA TYR A 187 33.42 5.70 9.96
C TYR A 187 32.53 5.94 11.17
N VAL A 188 32.24 4.89 11.91
CA VAL A 188 31.42 4.95 13.12
C VAL A 188 32.30 5.02 14.34
N SER A 189 31.95 5.92 15.25
CA SER A 189 32.54 6.04 16.58
C SER A 189 31.45 5.89 17.64
N ASN A 190 31.84 5.57 18.87
CA ASN A 190 30.93 5.45 20.02
C ASN A 190 29.74 4.49 19.74
N LEU A 191 30.04 3.30 19.23
CA LEU A 191 29.03 2.27 18.96
C LEU A 191 28.52 1.68 20.29
N GLN A 192 27.24 1.90 20.60
CA GLN A 192 26.58 1.44 21.83
C GLN A 192 25.54 0.35 21.55
N LEU A 193 25.73 -0.42 20.48
CA LEU A 193 24.81 -1.47 20.07
C LEU A 193 25.44 -2.85 20.18
N TYR A 194 24.63 -3.79 20.66
CA TYR A 194 24.94 -5.22 20.68
C TYR A 194 23.72 -6.00 20.16
N PRO A 195 23.91 -7.15 19.50
CA PRO A 195 22.81 -8.05 19.16
C PRO A 195 21.98 -8.38 20.40
N GLY A 196 20.67 -8.28 20.30
CA GLY A 196 19.73 -8.46 21.42
C GLY A 196 19.42 -7.20 22.23
N ALA A 197 20.16 -6.10 22.07
CA ALA A 197 19.87 -4.83 22.73
C ALA A 197 18.52 -4.27 22.28
N PHE A 198 17.82 -3.55 23.17
CA PHE A 198 16.59 -2.85 22.85
C PHE A 198 16.88 -1.36 22.66
N THR A 199 16.55 -0.84 21.49
CA THR A 199 16.68 0.58 21.16
C THR A 199 15.36 1.31 21.31
N ARG A 200 15.44 2.60 21.67
CA ARG A 200 14.28 3.48 21.73
C ARG A 200 14.30 4.45 20.54
N LEU A 201 13.12 4.85 20.10
CA LEU A 201 12.92 5.88 19.09
C LEU A 201 13.74 7.14 19.42
N LYS A 202 14.44 7.67 18.43
CA LYS A 202 15.23 8.92 18.51
C LYS A 202 16.36 8.90 19.55
N ASN A 203 16.71 7.76 20.11
CA ASN A 203 17.85 7.65 21.01
C ASN A 203 19.12 7.35 20.20
N PRO A 204 20.15 8.25 20.19
CA PRO A 204 21.36 8.00 19.45
C PRO A 204 22.08 6.75 19.96
N VAL A 205 22.47 5.88 19.04
CA VAL A 205 23.11 4.60 19.34
C VAL A 205 24.54 4.51 18.83
N MET A 206 24.91 5.43 17.96
CA MET A 206 26.28 5.58 17.44
C MET A 206 26.49 6.97 16.86
N THR A 207 27.74 7.32 16.66
CA THR A 207 28.17 8.57 16.03
C THR A 207 28.80 8.25 14.69
N PHE A 208 28.24 8.78 13.60
CA PHE A 208 28.78 8.63 12.25
C PHE A 208 29.58 9.89 11.90
N ILE A 209 30.81 9.70 11.42
CA ILE A 209 31.74 10.76 11.03
C ILE A 209 31.96 10.65 9.53
N ASN A 210 31.55 11.71 8.79
CA ASN A 210 31.73 11.78 7.35
C ASN A 210 33.20 11.98 6.99
N SER A 211 33.73 11.17 6.07
CA SER A 211 35.12 11.26 5.58
C SER A 211 35.25 11.99 4.25
N GLU A 212 34.14 12.28 3.57
CA GLU A 212 34.17 12.97 2.25
C GLU A 212 34.39 14.47 2.41
N GLN A 213 33.94 15.07 3.54
CA GLN A 213 34.00 16.50 3.78
C GLN A 213 34.65 16.77 5.13
N TYR A 214 35.74 17.49 5.09
CA TYR A 214 36.43 18.00 6.28
C TYR A 214 36.91 19.43 6.02
N TRP A 215 37.05 20.20 7.08
CA TRP A 215 37.62 21.55 7.03
C TRP A 215 38.57 21.75 8.18
N ILE A 216 39.49 22.71 7.99
CA ILE A 216 40.45 23.05 9.01
C ILE A 216 40.00 24.37 9.69
N ALA A 217 39.69 24.28 10.97
CA ALA A 217 39.43 25.47 11.80
C ALA A 217 40.73 25.91 12.46
N ALA A 218 41.22 27.08 12.06
CA ALA A 218 42.41 27.69 12.63
C ALA A 218 42.04 28.88 13.50
N LYS A 219 42.47 28.88 14.75
CA LYS A 219 42.25 30.02 15.66
C LYS A 219 43.32 31.08 15.40
N MET A 220 42.93 32.14 14.72
CA MET A 220 43.84 33.28 14.49
C MET A 220 43.97 34.14 15.76
N ASN A 221 45.23 34.40 16.19
CA ASN A 221 45.48 35.37 17.22
C ASN A 221 45.38 36.76 16.62
N GLN A 222 44.38 37.53 17.04
CA GLN A 222 44.38 38.99 16.87
C GLN A 222 45.28 39.61 17.95
N ARG A 223 46.27 40.37 17.54
CA ARG A 223 47.02 41.26 18.43
C ARG A 223 46.34 42.60 18.55
#